data_624648b3d9738ce020f72b3201bf01c3
#
_entry.id   624648b3d9738ce020f72b3201bf01c3
#
_cell.length_a   1.000
_cell.length_b   1.000
_cell.length_c   1.000
_cell.angle_alpha   90.00
_cell.angle_beta   90.00
_cell.angle_gamma   90.00
#
_symmetry.space_group_name_H-M   'P 1'
#
loop_
_entity.id
_entity.type
_entity.pdbx_description
1 polymer ?
#
loop_
_entity_poly.entity_id
_entity_poly.type
_entity_poly.pdbx_seq_one_letter_code
_entity_poly.pdbx_strand_id
1 'polypeptide(L)'
;LFPYTTLFRSVKYTGSVGKIKIQITKSGSETYTYDLNNSGVYEVFPLSEGSGSYQVKVFENIQGNQYSQAFSQSIDANITNQFGPFLYPNQYVNFNSASAAVQTGAAVAAGAADQIGVVTDIYNYVISNVTYDTAKASSVQSGYLPNVDVVLAQKKGICFDYAALMTAMLRSQDIPTKLVVGYTGNLYHAWINVYLEGQGWVDNVIYFDGNSWKLMDPTFASSGGQSQEIMQYIGNGSNYKAKYSY
;
A
#
# COMPACT_ATOMS: atom_id res chain seq x y z
N LEU A 1 -7.28 -16.14 16.71
CA LEU A 1 -6.38 -17.17 16.17
C LEU A 1 -6.41 -17.02 14.65
N PHE A 2 -5.46 -16.31 14.08
CA PHE A 2 -5.27 -16.35 12.65
C PHE A 2 -4.72 -17.73 12.29
N PRO A 3 -5.28 -18.42 11.29
CA PRO A 3 -4.71 -19.66 10.83
C PRO A 3 -3.25 -19.38 10.42
N TYR A 4 -2.35 -20.28 10.76
CA TYR A 4 -0.94 -20.25 10.36
C TYR A 4 -0.82 -20.41 8.85
N THR A 5 -1.19 -19.37 8.13
CA THR A 5 -0.85 -19.25 6.71
C THR A 5 0.48 -18.50 6.67
N THR A 6 1.41 -18.99 5.90
CA THR A 6 2.76 -18.47 5.74
C THR A 6 2.81 -17.08 5.06
N LEU A 7 1.68 -16.35 5.02
CA LEU A 7 1.51 -15.05 4.37
C LEU A 7 2.25 -13.89 5.07
N PHE A 8 2.44 -14.04 6.39
CA PHE A 8 2.97 -12.99 7.25
C PHE A 8 4.04 -13.54 8.18
N ARG A 9 4.95 -12.67 8.62
CA ARG A 9 5.86 -12.96 9.72
C ARG A 9 5.47 -12.15 10.95
N SER A 10 5.27 -12.87 12.07
CA SER A 10 5.07 -12.25 13.37
C SER A 10 6.41 -12.08 14.05
N VAL A 11 6.72 -10.85 14.44
CA VAL A 11 7.95 -10.51 15.16
C VAL A 11 7.60 -9.72 16.41
N LYS A 12 8.30 -9.99 17.50
CA LYS A 12 8.18 -9.31 18.77
C LYS A 12 9.55 -8.85 19.23
N TYR A 13 9.65 -7.59 19.63
CA TYR A 13 10.82 -7.04 20.26
C TYR A 13 10.59 -6.91 21.76
N THR A 14 11.57 -7.35 22.57
CA THR A 14 11.50 -7.35 24.04
C THR A 14 12.64 -6.57 24.69
N GLY A 15 13.47 -5.89 23.88
CA GLY A 15 14.53 -5.03 24.39
C GLY A 15 14.01 -3.67 24.87
N SER A 16 14.94 -2.80 25.28
CA SER A 16 14.62 -1.48 25.84
C SER A 16 14.78 -0.30 24.87
N VAL A 17 15.25 -0.55 23.64
CA VAL A 17 15.45 0.50 22.65
C VAL A 17 14.11 0.99 22.12
N GLY A 18 13.93 2.32 22.04
CA GLY A 18 12.65 2.93 21.67
C GLY A 18 12.38 2.98 20.15
N LYS A 19 13.43 2.90 19.32
CA LYS A 19 13.30 3.00 17.86
C LYS A 19 13.97 1.81 17.20
N ILE A 20 13.15 0.93 16.64
CA ILE A 20 13.57 -0.35 16.07
C ILE A 20 13.07 -0.43 14.62
N LYS A 21 13.91 -0.97 13.74
CA LYS A 21 13.55 -1.30 12.36
C LYS A 21 13.62 -2.80 12.14
N ILE A 22 12.71 -3.31 11.33
CA ILE A 22 12.77 -4.66 10.80
C ILE A 22 12.96 -4.60 9.28
N GLN A 23 13.87 -5.41 8.77
CA GLN A 23 14.06 -5.61 7.33
C GLN A 23 13.70 -7.04 6.94
N ILE A 24 12.93 -7.15 5.87
CA ILE A 24 12.51 -8.42 5.29
C ILE A 24 12.92 -8.43 3.83
N THR A 25 13.79 -9.37 3.47
CA THR A 25 14.36 -9.48 2.12
C THR A 25 14.16 -10.89 1.61
N LYS A 26 13.44 -11.07 0.51
CA LYS A 26 13.48 -12.33 -0.22
C LYS A 26 14.75 -12.38 -1.09
N SER A 27 15.36 -13.53 -1.23
CA SER A 27 16.56 -13.69 -2.08
C SER A 27 16.28 -13.21 -3.51
N GLY A 28 17.07 -12.25 -3.98
CA GLY A 28 16.94 -11.66 -5.32
C GLY A 28 15.89 -10.55 -5.48
N SER A 29 15.22 -10.14 -4.39
CA SER A 29 14.20 -9.08 -4.39
C SER A 29 14.64 -7.86 -3.56
N GLU A 30 13.81 -6.81 -3.57
CA GLU A 30 14.00 -5.61 -2.77
C GLU A 30 13.89 -5.88 -1.26
N THR A 31 14.57 -5.05 -0.48
CA THR A 31 14.50 -5.10 0.99
C THR A 31 13.38 -4.21 1.50
N TYR A 32 12.37 -4.84 2.09
CA TYR A 32 11.29 -4.13 2.76
C TYR A 32 11.70 -3.74 4.18
N THR A 33 11.50 -2.47 4.54
CA THR A 33 11.84 -1.94 5.85
C THR A 33 10.61 -1.40 6.54
N TYR A 34 10.37 -1.84 7.78
CA TYR A 34 9.24 -1.42 8.61
C TYR A 34 9.73 -0.93 9.97
N ASP A 35 8.89 -0.18 10.66
CA ASP A 35 9.06 0.05 12.09
C ASP A 35 8.60 -1.17 12.89
N LEU A 36 9.26 -1.46 13.99
CA LEU A 36 8.86 -2.51 14.92
C LEU A 36 8.61 -1.88 16.28
N ASN A 37 7.47 -2.18 16.92
CA ASN A 37 7.16 -1.66 18.24
C ASN A 37 8.07 -2.24 19.33
N ASN A 38 8.23 -1.49 20.41
CA ASN A 38 8.94 -1.93 21.61
C ASN A 38 8.01 -2.27 22.78
N SER A 39 6.73 -2.49 22.51
CA SER A 39 5.71 -2.77 23.52
C SER A 39 5.71 -4.24 24.01
N GLY A 40 6.54 -5.09 23.40
CA GLY A 40 6.60 -6.50 23.71
C GLY A 40 5.43 -7.32 23.15
N VAL A 41 4.63 -6.74 22.24
CA VAL A 41 3.60 -7.46 21.49
C VAL A 41 4.07 -7.84 20.09
N TYR A 42 3.48 -8.92 19.56
CA TYR A 42 3.77 -9.33 18.19
C TYR A 42 3.18 -8.34 17.19
N GLU A 43 4.00 -7.95 16.23
CA GLU A 43 3.57 -7.30 14.99
C GLU A 43 3.70 -8.24 13.81
N VAL A 44 2.85 -8.03 12.81
CA VAL A 44 2.73 -8.90 11.64
C VAL A 44 3.17 -8.13 10.40
N PHE A 45 4.09 -8.73 9.64
CA PHE A 45 4.66 -8.13 8.43
C PHE A 45 4.38 -9.01 7.21
N PRO A 46 3.89 -8.46 6.09
CA PRO A 46 3.56 -9.22 4.90
C PRO A 46 4.82 -9.75 4.21
N LEU A 47 4.70 -10.94 3.62
CA LEU A 47 5.69 -11.52 2.72
C LEU A 47 5.23 -11.33 1.27
N SER A 48 5.35 -10.11 0.76
CA SER A 48 4.75 -9.66 -0.50
C SER A 48 5.40 -10.24 -1.76
N GLU A 49 6.60 -10.84 -1.64
CA GLU A 49 7.37 -11.35 -2.79
C GLU A 49 7.08 -12.82 -3.12
N GLY A 50 6.03 -13.42 -2.51
CA GLY A 50 5.64 -14.80 -2.76
C GLY A 50 6.55 -15.84 -2.08
N SER A 51 6.41 -17.11 -2.44
CA SER A 51 7.17 -18.21 -1.83
C SER A 51 8.68 -18.11 -2.10
N GLY A 52 9.48 -18.54 -1.14
CA GLY A 52 10.93 -18.58 -1.24
C GLY A 52 11.66 -18.36 0.07
N SER A 53 12.97 -18.20 -0.01
CA SER A 53 13.84 -17.97 1.15
C SER A 53 13.90 -16.46 1.45
N TYR A 54 13.62 -16.11 2.69
CA TYR A 54 13.62 -14.76 3.21
C TYR A 54 14.66 -14.60 4.30
N GLN A 55 15.27 -13.42 4.36
CA GLN A 55 16.08 -12.99 5.48
C GLN A 55 15.32 -11.92 6.26
N VAL A 56 15.15 -12.15 7.57
CA VAL A 56 14.54 -11.20 8.51
C VAL A 56 15.65 -10.68 9.42
N LYS A 57 15.81 -9.35 9.45
CA LYS A 57 16.80 -8.66 10.31
C LYS A 57 16.10 -7.62 11.17
N VAL A 58 16.53 -7.51 12.42
CA VAL A 58 16.09 -6.46 13.35
C VAL A 58 17.25 -5.55 13.67
N PHE A 59 17.01 -4.26 13.67
CA PHE A 59 18.00 -3.22 13.91
C PHE A 59 17.53 -2.30 15.04
N GLU A 60 18.42 -2.06 15.98
CA GLU A 60 18.25 -1.09 17.07
C GLU A 60 18.89 0.25 16.72
N ASN A 61 18.16 1.33 16.98
CA ASN A 61 18.70 2.66 16.78
C ASN A 61 19.78 2.96 17.81
N ILE A 62 20.94 3.42 17.35
CA ILE A 62 22.03 3.91 18.20
C ILE A 62 21.87 5.40 18.43
N GLN A 63 21.80 6.18 17.34
CA GLN A 63 21.69 7.64 17.37
C GLN A 63 21.21 8.16 16.02
N GLY A 64 20.26 9.09 15.99
CA GLY A 64 19.75 9.67 14.75
C GLY A 64 19.24 8.63 13.77
N ASN A 65 19.92 8.47 12.62
CA ASN A 65 19.62 7.46 11.60
C ASN A 65 20.63 6.30 11.57
N GLN A 66 21.44 6.16 12.61
CA GLN A 66 22.39 5.04 12.74
C GLN A 66 21.75 3.89 13.51
N TYR A 67 21.89 2.68 12.97
CA TYR A 67 21.33 1.46 13.51
C TYR A 67 22.38 0.37 13.58
N SER A 68 22.31 -0.49 14.61
CA SER A 68 23.06 -1.74 14.67
C SER A 68 22.13 -2.93 14.52
N GLN A 69 22.62 -3.98 13.89
CA GLN A 69 21.88 -5.22 13.75
C GLN A 69 21.85 -5.98 15.09
N ALA A 70 20.65 -6.16 15.62
CA ALA A 70 20.42 -6.91 16.86
C ALA A 70 20.06 -8.38 16.59
N PHE A 71 19.44 -8.68 15.45
CA PHE A 71 18.97 -10.02 15.12
C PHE A 71 18.99 -10.28 13.62
N SER A 72 19.20 -11.54 13.22
CA SER A 72 19.06 -12.00 11.84
C SER A 72 18.66 -13.47 11.81
N GLN A 73 17.68 -13.81 10.96
CA GLN A 73 17.24 -15.17 10.72
C GLN A 73 16.82 -15.36 9.26
N SER A 74 17.25 -16.46 8.66
CA SER A 74 16.69 -16.93 7.39
C SER A 74 15.50 -17.85 7.63
N ILE A 75 14.49 -17.72 6.79
CA ILE A 75 13.26 -18.52 6.83
C ILE A 75 12.86 -18.91 5.42
N ASP A 76 12.32 -20.10 5.25
CA ASP A 76 11.66 -20.50 4.02
C ASP A 76 10.15 -20.33 4.17
N ALA A 77 9.53 -19.61 3.23
CA ALA A 77 8.11 -19.37 3.21
C ALA A 77 7.46 -20.08 2.02
N ASN A 78 6.40 -20.82 2.31
CA ASN A 78 5.52 -21.40 1.28
C ASN A 78 4.18 -20.69 1.35
N ILE A 79 3.95 -19.76 0.42
CA ILE A 79 2.76 -18.92 0.37
C ILE A 79 1.69 -19.61 -0.48
N THR A 80 0.67 -20.13 0.18
CA THR A 80 -0.44 -20.86 -0.46
C THR A 80 -1.52 -19.93 -1.00
N ASN A 81 -1.69 -18.74 -0.43
CA ASN A 81 -2.58 -17.70 -0.94
C ASN A 81 -1.78 -16.46 -1.34
N GLN A 82 -1.51 -16.32 -2.63
CA GLN A 82 -0.73 -15.20 -3.17
C GLN A 82 -1.40 -13.83 -2.98
N PHE A 83 -2.70 -13.78 -2.71
CA PHE A 83 -3.45 -12.54 -2.51
C PHE A 83 -3.46 -12.07 -1.07
N GLY A 84 -3.16 -12.95 -0.11
CA GLY A 84 -3.24 -12.62 1.30
C GLY A 84 -2.46 -11.36 1.71
N PRO A 85 -1.20 -11.16 1.30
CA PRO A 85 -0.46 -9.93 1.58
C PRO A 85 -1.15 -8.65 1.08
N PHE A 86 -2.04 -8.78 0.09
CA PHE A 86 -2.74 -7.70 -0.61
C PHE A 86 -4.23 -7.62 -0.29
N LEU A 87 -4.71 -8.37 0.70
CA LEU A 87 -6.09 -8.33 1.22
C LEU A 87 -6.15 -7.83 2.67
N TYR A 88 -5.08 -8.04 3.45
CA TYR A 88 -5.07 -7.70 4.87
C TYR A 88 -4.34 -6.38 5.13
N PRO A 89 -4.63 -5.73 6.28
CA PRO A 89 -3.92 -4.52 6.69
C PRO A 89 -2.44 -4.81 6.95
N ASN A 90 -1.63 -3.78 6.75
CA ASN A 90 -0.23 -3.76 7.13
C ASN A 90 0.15 -2.35 7.61
N GLN A 91 1.42 -2.10 7.92
CA GLN A 91 1.87 -0.81 8.45
C GLN A 91 1.59 0.37 7.52
N TYR A 92 1.63 0.15 6.20
CA TYR A 92 1.43 1.19 5.18
C TYR A 92 -0.04 1.35 4.75
N VAL A 93 -0.84 0.32 4.98
CA VAL A 93 -2.28 0.31 4.71
C VAL A 93 -2.97 -0.21 5.98
N ASN A 94 -3.03 0.65 6.99
CA ASN A 94 -3.57 0.28 8.29
C ASN A 94 -5.07 0.58 8.37
N PHE A 95 -5.87 -0.46 8.55
CA PHE A 95 -7.31 -0.38 8.70
C PHE A 95 -7.85 -1.56 9.52
N ASN A 96 -9.05 -1.42 10.03
CA ASN A 96 -9.82 -2.48 10.67
C ASN A 96 -11.33 -2.28 10.40
N SER A 97 -12.17 -3.17 10.88
CA SER A 97 -13.62 -3.08 10.63
C SER A 97 -14.30 -1.84 11.19
N ALA A 98 -13.68 -1.14 12.15
CA ALA A 98 -14.20 0.11 12.72
C ALA A 98 -13.67 1.36 11.98
N SER A 99 -12.71 1.20 11.05
CA SER A 99 -12.15 2.33 10.29
C SER A 99 -13.22 3.02 9.45
N ALA A 100 -13.26 4.35 9.51
CA ALA A 100 -14.18 5.15 8.71
C ALA A 100 -13.97 4.93 7.20
N ALA A 101 -12.72 4.71 6.77
CA ALA A 101 -12.40 4.35 5.39
C ALA A 101 -13.08 3.05 4.95
N VAL A 102 -13.11 2.02 5.81
CA VAL A 102 -13.78 0.74 5.51
C VAL A 102 -15.29 0.92 5.39
N GLN A 103 -15.91 1.64 6.33
CA GLN A 103 -17.35 1.90 6.31
C GLN A 103 -17.75 2.74 5.09
N THR A 104 -16.95 3.74 4.75
CA THR A 104 -17.18 4.57 3.57
C THR A 104 -17.01 3.75 2.28
N GLY A 105 -15.96 2.93 2.20
CA GLY A 105 -15.73 2.03 1.06
C GLY A 105 -16.91 1.09 0.82
N ALA A 106 -17.44 0.49 1.88
CA ALA A 106 -18.64 -0.37 1.79
C ALA A 106 -19.89 0.40 1.34
N ALA A 107 -20.10 1.63 1.84
CA ALA A 107 -21.24 2.46 1.43
C ALA A 107 -21.14 2.90 -0.03
N VAL A 108 -19.95 3.26 -0.49
CA VAL A 108 -19.68 3.67 -1.88
C VAL A 108 -19.87 2.51 -2.85
N ALA A 109 -19.41 1.32 -2.48
CA ALA A 109 -19.48 0.11 -3.30
C ALA A 109 -20.84 -0.59 -3.30
N ALA A 110 -21.78 -0.19 -2.42
CA ALA A 110 -23.05 -0.92 -2.18
C ALA A 110 -23.95 -1.08 -3.42
N GLY A 111 -23.81 -0.22 -4.43
CA GLY A 111 -24.59 -0.28 -5.68
C GLY A 111 -23.86 -0.96 -6.84
N ALA A 112 -22.61 -1.33 -6.66
CA ALA A 112 -21.80 -1.90 -7.74
C ALA A 112 -22.29 -3.31 -8.10
N ALA A 113 -22.36 -3.59 -9.40
CA ALA A 113 -22.83 -4.89 -9.91
C ALA A 113 -21.73 -5.96 -9.92
N ASP A 114 -20.46 -5.54 -9.95
CA ASP A 114 -19.29 -6.39 -10.04
C ASP A 114 -18.03 -5.70 -9.47
N GLN A 115 -16.90 -6.39 -9.49
CA GLN A 115 -15.61 -5.86 -9.00
C GLN A 115 -15.17 -4.60 -9.75
N ILE A 116 -15.44 -4.50 -11.05
CA ILE A 116 -15.10 -3.32 -11.85
C ILE A 116 -15.88 -2.11 -11.37
N GLY A 117 -17.18 -2.30 -11.11
CA GLY A 117 -18.04 -1.27 -10.52
C GLY A 117 -17.52 -0.81 -9.17
N VAL A 118 -17.16 -1.73 -8.28
CA VAL A 118 -16.57 -1.40 -6.96
C VAL A 118 -15.31 -0.55 -7.10
N VAL A 119 -14.38 -0.96 -7.97
CA VAL A 119 -13.14 -0.20 -8.20
C VAL A 119 -13.42 1.18 -8.76
N THR A 120 -14.34 1.28 -9.72
CA THR A 120 -14.74 2.54 -10.36
C THR A 120 -15.39 3.50 -9.35
N ASP A 121 -16.30 3.00 -8.54
CA ASP A 121 -17.01 3.82 -7.55
C ASP A 121 -16.08 4.36 -6.47
N ILE A 122 -15.20 3.49 -5.93
CA ILE A 122 -14.19 3.88 -4.94
C ILE A 122 -13.20 4.87 -5.54
N TYR A 123 -12.72 4.64 -6.77
CA TYR A 123 -11.84 5.55 -7.47
C TYR A 123 -12.48 6.94 -7.61
N ASN A 124 -13.70 6.99 -8.18
CA ASN A 124 -14.43 8.24 -8.39
C ASN A 124 -14.69 8.98 -7.07
N TYR A 125 -15.03 8.24 -6.02
CA TYR A 125 -15.22 8.82 -4.69
C TYR A 125 -13.94 9.51 -4.20
N VAL A 126 -12.80 8.81 -4.25
CA VAL A 126 -11.53 9.34 -3.73
C VAL A 126 -11.08 10.57 -4.52
N ILE A 127 -11.08 10.53 -5.85
CA ILE A 127 -10.65 11.69 -6.67
C ILE A 127 -11.57 12.90 -6.55
N SER A 128 -12.86 12.68 -6.25
CA SER A 128 -13.84 13.76 -6.08
C SER A 128 -13.85 14.35 -4.66
N ASN A 129 -13.39 13.63 -3.67
CA ASN A 129 -13.49 14.04 -2.27
C ASN A 129 -12.15 14.36 -1.61
N VAL A 130 -11.03 13.95 -2.18
CA VAL A 130 -9.68 14.21 -1.65
C VAL A 130 -8.95 15.17 -2.59
N THR A 131 -8.34 16.21 -2.03
CA THR A 131 -7.51 17.17 -2.77
C THR A 131 -6.04 16.95 -2.48
N TYR A 132 -5.17 17.27 -3.45
CA TYR A 132 -3.73 17.09 -3.28
C TYR A 132 -3.12 18.10 -2.30
N ASP A 133 -2.34 17.62 -1.35
CA ASP A 133 -1.66 18.42 -0.33
C ASP A 133 -0.24 18.78 -0.75
N THR A 134 -0.09 19.86 -1.50
CA THR A 134 1.22 20.36 -1.96
C THR A 134 2.13 20.77 -0.79
N ALA A 135 1.57 21.31 0.29
CA ALA A 135 2.34 21.70 1.48
C ALA A 135 2.92 20.46 2.18
N LYS A 136 2.10 19.43 2.37
CA LYS A 136 2.56 18.14 2.92
C LYS A 136 3.58 17.48 1.99
N ALA A 137 3.34 17.46 0.67
CA ALA A 137 4.25 16.87 -0.29
C ALA A 137 5.66 17.47 -0.25
N SER A 138 5.77 18.77 0.01
CA SER A 138 7.06 19.49 0.10
C SER A 138 7.77 19.32 1.45
N SER A 139 7.08 18.87 2.50
CA SER A 139 7.60 18.83 3.89
C SER A 139 7.62 17.44 4.52
N VAL A 140 6.95 16.45 3.90
CA VAL A 140 6.85 15.09 4.43
C VAL A 140 8.24 14.47 4.62
N GLN A 141 8.46 13.86 5.78
CA GLN A 141 9.73 13.23 6.13
C GLN A 141 9.73 11.74 5.82
N SER A 142 10.93 11.20 5.64
CA SER A 142 11.12 9.74 5.52
C SER A 142 10.55 9.02 6.76
N GLY A 143 9.87 7.90 6.53
CA GLY A 143 9.18 7.14 7.58
C GLY A 143 7.74 7.59 7.83
N TYR A 144 7.20 8.51 7.01
CA TYR A 144 5.78 8.84 7.06
C TYR A 144 4.92 7.61 6.78
N LEU A 145 3.90 7.40 7.61
CA LEU A 145 2.89 6.35 7.45
C LEU A 145 1.51 6.99 7.26
N PRO A 146 0.79 6.64 6.18
CA PRO A 146 -0.56 7.15 5.96
C PRO A 146 -1.52 6.69 7.07
N ASN A 147 -2.42 7.58 7.48
CA ASN A 147 -3.57 7.22 8.29
C ASN A 147 -4.84 7.43 7.45
N VAL A 148 -5.44 6.35 7.01
CA VAL A 148 -6.55 6.36 6.04
C VAL A 148 -7.78 7.11 6.55
N ASP A 149 -8.08 7.01 7.85
CA ASP A 149 -9.22 7.70 8.46
C ASP A 149 -8.98 9.21 8.59
N VAL A 150 -7.73 9.61 8.88
CA VAL A 150 -7.35 11.04 8.90
C VAL A 150 -7.40 11.64 7.49
N VAL A 151 -6.91 10.92 6.48
CA VAL A 151 -6.98 11.34 5.06
C VAL A 151 -8.43 11.54 4.65
N LEU A 152 -9.30 10.58 4.95
CA LEU A 152 -10.73 10.66 4.67
C LEU A 152 -11.39 11.85 5.36
N ALA A 153 -11.12 12.07 6.64
CA ALA A 153 -11.69 13.15 7.43
C ALA A 153 -11.21 14.54 6.96
N GLN A 154 -9.93 14.68 6.65
CA GLN A 154 -9.33 15.92 6.18
C GLN A 154 -9.59 16.21 4.70
N LYS A 155 -9.99 15.20 3.94
CA LYS A 155 -10.20 15.28 2.47
C LYS A 155 -8.97 15.84 1.75
N LYS A 156 -7.78 15.51 2.22
CA LYS A 156 -6.52 16.05 1.73
C LYS A 156 -5.37 15.08 1.96
N GLY A 157 -4.50 14.91 0.95
CA GLY A 157 -3.37 13.99 1.06
C GLY A 157 -2.38 14.08 -0.10
N ILE A 158 -1.26 13.38 0.04
CA ILE A 158 -0.25 13.19 -1.01
C ILE A 158 -0.48 11.85 -1.74
N CYS A 159 0.29 11.55 -2.77
CA CYS A 159 0.16 10.31 -3.55
C CYS A 159 0.08 9.05 -2.66
N PHE A 160 0.89 9.00 -1.61
CA PHE A 160 0.91 7.88 -0.67
C PHE A 160 -0.39 7.77 0.13
N ASP A 161 -1.00 8.90 0.51
CA ASP A 161 -2.30 8.94 1.21
C ASP A 161 -3.44 8.46 0.30
N TYR A 162 -3.45 8.89 -0.97
CA TYR A 162 -4.43 8.44 -1.96
C TYR A 162 -4.35 6.92 -2.17
N ALA A 163 -3.13 6.42 -2.41
CA ALA A 163 -2.89 5.01 -2.63
C ALA A 163 -3.29 4.17 -1.39
N ALA A 164 -2.95 4.62 -0.18
CA ALA A 164 -3.30 3.91 1.05
C ALA A 164 -4.81 3.90 1.31
N LEU A 165 -5.50 5.04 1.12
CA LEU A 165 -6.94 5.15 1.30
C LEU A 165 -7.70 4.23 0.33
N MET A 166 -7.38 4.30 -0.97
CA MET A 166 -7.99 3.44 -1.98
C MET A 166 -7.71 1.96 -1.70
N THR A 167 -6.47 1.62 -1.35
CA THR A 167 -6.10 0.24 -1.02
C THR A 167 -6.90 -0.28 0.18
N ALA A 168 -7.07 0.52 1.24
CA ALA A 168 -7.85 0.13 2.41
C ALA A 168 -9.34 -0.09 2.05
N MET A 169 -9.92 0.82 1.27
CA MET A 169 -11.31 0.69 0.80
C MET A 169 -11.50 -0.56 -0.06
N LEU A 170 -10.62 -0.82 -1.02
CA LEU A 170 -10.72 -1.96 -1.94
C LEU A 170 -10.48 -3.30 -1.22
N ARG A 171 -9.45 -3.39 -0.37
CA ARG A 171 -9.19 -4.60 0.43
C ARG A 171 -10.36 -4.95 1.35
N SER A 172 -11.03 -3.96 1.90
CA SER A 172 -12.22 -4.16 2.73
C SER A 172 -13.44 -4.69 1.95
N GLN A 173 -13.41 -4.65 0.61
CA GLN A 173 -14.37 -5.25 -0.30
C GLN A 173 -13.83 -6.54 -0.94
N ASP A 174 -12.86 -7.20 -0.31
CA ASP A 174 -12.23 -8.44 -0.77
C ASP A 174 -11.57 -8.34 -2.16
N ILE A 175 -11.17 -7.14 -2.59
CA ILE A 175 -10.42 -6.93 -3.84
C ILE A 175 -8.93 -6.85 -3.52
N PRO A 176 -8.13 -7.85 -3.96
CA PRO A 176 -6.69 -7.82 -3.74
C PRO A 176 -6.08 -6.58 -4.39
N THR A 177 -5.44 -5.74 -3.57
CA THR A 177 -4.91 -4.45 -4.02
C THR A 177 -3.50 -4.24 -3.46
N LYS A 178 -2.54 -3.97 -4.35
CA LYS A 178 -1.19 -3.55 -3.98
C LYS A 178 -1.15 -2.03 -3.83
N LEU A 179 -0.66 -1.54 -2.70
CA LEU A 179 -0.09 -0.22 -2.63
C LEU A 179 1.33 -0.32 -3.18
N VAL A 180 1.58 0.33 -4.30
CA VAL A 180 2.89 0.30 -4.97
C VAL A 180 3.62 1.60 -4.73
N VAL A 181 4.91 1.50 -4.42
CA VAL A 181 5.81 2.65 -4.29
C VAL A 181 6.99 2.45 -5.23
N GLY A 182 7.34 3.49 -5.95
CA GLY A 182 8.41 3.43 -6.93
C GLY A 182 8.69 4.79 -7.57
N TYR A 183 8.90 4.79 -8.87
CA TYR A 183 9.19 6.00 -9.61
C TYR A 183 8.26 6.14 -10.82
N THR A 184 7.80 7.36 -11.07
CA THR A 184 7.23 7.77 -12.35
C THR A 184 8.18 8.78 -12.98
N GLY A 185 8.87 8.39 -14.05
CA GLY A 185 10.06 9.11 -14.50
C GLY A 185 11.12 9.19 -13.40
N ASN A 186 11.44 10.41 -12.95
CA ASN A 186 12.38 10.66 -11.83
C ASN A 186 11.68 11.00 -10.51
N LEU A 187 10.35 11.03 -10.47
CA LEU A 187 9.58 11.36 -9.29
C LEU A 187 9.30 10.11 -8.46
N TYR A 188 9.67 10.13 -7.19
CA TYR A 188 9.25 9.10 -6.22
C TYR A 188 7.76 9.22 -5.98
N HIS A 189 7.02 8.14 -6.19
CA HIS A 189 5.58 8.15 -6.29
C HIS A 189 4.94 6.90 -5.70
N ALA A 190 3.65 6.99 -5.36
CA ALA A 190 2.85 5.86 -4.92
C ALA A 190 1.55 5.78 -5.73
N TRP A 191 1.16 4.55 -6.08
CA TRP A 191 -0.05 4.23 -6.83
C TRP A 191 -0.61 2.87 -6.39
N ILE A 192 -1.62 2.37 -7.07
CA ILE A 192 -2.19 1.06 -6.76
C ILE A 192 -2.21 0.14 -7.99
N ASN A 193 -2.13 -1.16 -7.74
CA ASN A 193 -2.47 -2.20 -8.69
C ASN A 193 -3.60 -3.03 -8.08
N VAL A 194 -4.60 -3.41 -8.85
CA VAL A 194 -5.73 -4.22 -8.38
C VAL A 194 -5.80 -5.55 -9.13
N TYR A 195 -6.24 -6.59 -8.44
CA TYR A 195 -6.52 -7.88 -9.05
C TYR A 195 -8.03 -8.01 -9.32
N LEU A 196 -8.37 -8.35 -10.54
CA LEU A 196 -9.74 -8.59 -10.97
C LEU A 196 -9.88 -10.02 -11.49
N GLU A 197 -10.94 -10.69 -11.05
CA GLU A 197 -11.24 -12.03 -11.53
C GLU A 197 -11.40 -12.06 -13.06
N GLY A 198 -10.79 -13.05 -13.71
CA GLY A 198 -10.81 -13.20 -15.17
C GLY A 198 -9.87 -12.26 -15.93
N GLN A 199 -9.31 -11.23 -15.29
CA GLN A 199 -8.38 -10.28 -15.93
C GLN A 199 -6.95 -10.36 -15.37
N GLY A 200 -6.80 -10.76 -14.08
CA GLY A 200 -5.51 -10.77 -13.40
C GLY A 200 -5.17 -9.42 -12.75
N TRP A 201 -3.87 -9.18 -12.53
CA TRP A 201 -3.38 -7.90 -12.02
C TRP A 201 -3.50 -6.82 -13.10
N VAL A 202 -4.22 -5.75 -12.75
CA VAL A 202 -4.31 -4.52 -13.54
C VAL A 202 -3.37 -3.51 -12.89
N ASP A 203 -2.30 -3.18 -13.61
CA ASP A 203 -1.21 -2.34 -13.11
C ASP A 203 -1.44 -0.86 -13.39
N ASN A 204 -0.93 0.00 -12.52
CA ASN A 204 -0.89 1.47 -12.66
C ASN A 204 -2.28 2.12 -12.81
N VAL A 205 -3.24 1.66 -12.16
CA VAL A 205 -4.67 1.77 -12.38
C VAL A 205 -5.26 3.12 -11.94
N ILE A 206 -6.39 3.72 -12.44
CA ILE A 206 -7.46 2.98 -13.05
C ILE A 206 -8.65 3.87 -13.29
N TYR A 207 -9.14 3.84 -14.41
CA TYR A 207 -10.47 4.27 -14.77
C TYR A 207 -11.02 3.32 -15.83
N PHE A 208 -12.23 2.82 -15.63
CA PHE A 208 -12.94 2.06 -16.65
C PHE A 208 -13.95 2.99 -17.36
N ASP A 209 -13.76 3.26 -18.65
CA ASP A 209 -14.59 4.19 -19.41
C ASP A 209 -15.89 3.57 -19.97
N GLY A 210 -16.21 2.35 -19.52
CA GLY A 210 -17.34 1.56 -20.03
C GLY A 210 -16.94 0.55 -21.13
N ASN A 211 -15.77 0.70 -21.75
CA ASN A 211 -15.27 -0.17 -22.80
C ASN A 211 -13.87 -0.73 -22.52
N SER A 212 -13.01 0.05 -21.88
CA SER A 212 -11.62 -0.30 -21.65
C SER A 212 -11.06 0.36 -20.39
N TRP A 213 -10.04 -0.25 -19.80
CA TRP A 213 -9.26 0.34 -18.74
C TRP A 213 -8.39 1.47 -19.27
N LYS A 214 -8.45 2.62 -18.62
CA LYS A 214 -7.55 3.74 -18.83
C LYS A 214 -6.60 3.82 -17.65
N LEU A 215 -5.32 4.02 -17.94
CA LEU A 215 -4.35 4.38 -16.92
C LEU A 215 -4.71 5.76 -16.37
N MET A 216 -5.09 5.82 -15.10
CA MET A 216 -5.39 7.06 -14.42
C MET A 216 -4.91 6.99 -12.98
N ASP A 217 -3.76 7.57 -12.74
CA ASP A 217 -3.27 7.76 -11.39
C ASP A 217 -4.20 8.71 -10.63
N PRO A 218 -4.81 8.29 -9.50
CA PRO A 218 -5.77 9.11 -8.78
C PRO A 218 -5.18 10.43 -8.28
N THR A 219 -3.88 10.48 -8.01
CA THR A 219 -3.19 11.70 -7.62
C THR A 219 -3.20 12.73 -8.75
N PHE A 220 -2.85 12.30 -9.95
CA PHE A 220 -2.87 13.17 -11.13
C PHE A 220 -4.31 13.52 -11.54
N ALA A 221 -5.24 12.60 -11.44
CA ALA A 221 -6.65 12.85 -11.74
C ALA A 221 -7.26 13.91 -10.82
N SER A 222 -6.94 13.89 -9.52
CA SER A 222 -7.49 14.88 -8.56
C SER A 222 -6.82 16.25 -8.67
N SER A 223 -5.55 16.34 -9.05
CA SER A 223 -4.80 17.60 -9.10
C SER A 223 -4.96 18.39 -10.39
N GLY A 224 -5.24 17.76 -11.51
CA GLY A 224 -5.31 18.41 -12.82
C GLY A 224 -6.52 18.02 -13.67
N GLY A 225 -7.43 17.22 -13.11
CA GLY A 225 -8.52 16.64 -13.91
C GLY A 225 -7.97 15.72 -15.00
N GLN A 226 -8.78 15.44 -16.02
CA GLN A 226 -8.37 14.64 -17.17
C GLN A 226 -7.73 15.53 -18.25
N SER A 227 -6.78 16.41 -17.87
CA SER A 227 -6.12 17.26 -18.86
C SER A 227 -5.33 16.40 -19.84
N GLN A 228 -5.27 16.84 -21.10
CA GLN A 228 -4.56 16.14 -22.16
C GLN A 228 -3.06 15.98 -21.83
N GLU A 229 -2.46 16.94 -21.15
CA GLU A 229 -1.07 16.92 -20.72
C GLU A 229 -0.82 15.82 -19.67
N ILE A 230 -1.73 15.66 -18.68
CA ILE A 230 -1.64 14.62 -17.65
C ILE A 230 -1.83 13.24 -18.29
N MET A 231 -2.79 13.09 -19.20
CA MET A 231 -3.02 11.84 -19.92
C MET A 231 -1.81 11.46 -20.80
N GLN A 232 -1.15 12.43 -21.39
CA GLN A 232 0.09 12.20 -22.14
C GLN A 232 1.26 11.80 -21.23
N TYR A 233 1.36 12.38 -20.03
CA TYR A 233 2.39 12.03 -19.05
C TYR A 233 2.23 10.61 -18.51
N ILE A 234 1.01 10.23 -18.15
CA ILE A 234 0.68 8.86 -17.70
C ILE A 234 0.93 7.87 -18.84
N GLY A 235 0.53 8.22 -20.07
CA GLY A 235 0.76 7.46 -21.30
C GLY A 235 0.21 6.03 -21.20
N ASN A 236 1.09 5.06 -21.49
CA ASN A 236 0.81 3.63 -21.41
C ASN A 236 1.36 2.97 -20.13
N GLY A 237 1.75 3.76 -19.13
CA GLY A 237 2.33 3.26 -17.87
C GLY A 237 3.83 2.91 -17.94
N SER A 238 4.48 3.07 -19.09
CA SER A 238 5.91 2.73 -19.24
C SER A 238 6.84 3.59 -18.37
N ASN A 239 6.36 4.74 -17.91
CA ASN A 239 7.08 5.63 -16.99
C ASN A 239 7.06 5.15 -15.54
N TYR A 240 6.20 4.18 -15.19
CA TYR A 240 6.06 3.67 -13.84
C TYR A 240 7.02 2.50 -13.62
N LYS A 241 7.87 2.64 -12.61
CA LYS A 241 8.83 1.61 -12.20
C LYS A 241 8.57 1.27 -10.74
N ALA A 242 7.87 0.17 -10.50
CA ALA A 242 7.60 -0.33 -9.17
C ALA A 242 8.90 -0.71 -8.45
N LYS A 243 8.97 -0.40 -7.16
CA LYS A 243 10.05 -0.80 -6.26
C LYS A 243 9.54 -1.66 -5.12
N TYR A 244 8.44 -1.26 -4.49
CA TYR A 244 7.81 -1.97 -3.38
C TYR A 244 6.33 -2.19 -3.67
N SER A 245 5.81 -3.33 -3.22
CA SER A 245 4.38 -3.69 -3.25
C SER A 245 3.94 -4.12 -1.85
N TYR A 246 3.11 -3.30 -1.22
CA TYR A 246 2.60 -3.48 0.14
C TYR A 246 1.15 -3.94 0.14
#